data_3946d2389793bbd9bf001a50df16692b
#
_entry.id   3946d2389793bbd9bf001a50df16692b
#
_cell.length_a   1.000
_cell.length_b   1.000
_cell.length_c   1.000
_cell.angle_alpha   90.00
_cell.angle_beta   90.00
_cell.angle_gamma   90.00
#
_symmetry.space_group_name_H-M   'P 1'
#
loop_
_entity.id
_entity.type
_entity.pdbx_description
1 polymer ?
#
loop_
_entity_poly.entity_id
_entity_poly.type
_entity_poly.pdbx_seq_one_letter_code
_entity_poly.pdbx_strand_id
1 'polypeptide(L)'
;MITNEHIEQYLAQAHRYGDAKLMLCSSGNLSWRIGEEALVSGTGSWVPNLQKEKVSICNIATGTPQNGVKPSMESTFHLGILRERPDVNVVLHFQSEYATAVSCMKNKPSNFNVTAEIPCHVGKEIPIIPYYRPGSPALAKAVVEAMKEHNSVLLTNHGPVSY
;
A
#
# COMPACT_ATOMS: atom_id res chain seq x y z
N MET A 1 -3.89 7.59 -19.88
CA MET A 1 -2.49 7.32 -20.30
C MET A 1 -1.55 8.05 -19.35
N ILE A 2 -0.60 7.34 -18.78
CA ILE A 2 0.39 7.87 -17.84
C ILE A 2 1.41 8.75 -18.59
N THR A 3 1.71 9.92 -18.05
CA THR A 3 2.68 10.90 -18.59
C THR A 3 3.94 10.96 -17.72
N ASN A 4 5.01 11.61 -18.21
CA ASN A 4 6.20 11.88 -17.42
C ASN A 4 5.89 12.72 -16.17
N GLU A 5 4.98 13.68 -16.27
CA GLU A 5 4.54 14.50 -15.15
C GLU A 5 3.90 13.66 -14.03
N HIS A 6 3.05 12.69 -14.38
CA HIS A 6 2.50 11.74 -13.41
C HIS A 6 3.60 10.95 -12.69
N ILE A 7 4.63 10.52 -13.41
CA ILE A 7 5.76 9.79 -12.81
C ILE A 7 6.55 10.70 -11.85
N GLU A 8 6.82 11.94 -12.24
CA GLU A 8 7.51 12.92 -11.39
C GLU A 8 6.73 13.23 -10.10
N GLN A 9 5.42 13.44 -10.22
CA GLN A 9 4.54 13.64 -9.07
C GLN A 9 4.53 12.41 -8.15
N TYR A 10 4.46 11.20 -8.72
CA TYR A 10 4.52 9.95 -7.98
C TYR A 10 5.84 9.81 -7.20
N LEU A 11 6.98 10.09 -7.83
CA LEU A 11 8.30 10.06 -7.20
C LEU A 11 8.40 11.08 -6.07
N ALA A 12 7.93 12.30 -6.29
CA ALA A 12 7.92 13.34 -5.27
C ALA A 12 7.13 12.92 -4.02
N GLN A 13 5.96 12.28 -4.19
CA GLN A 13 5.21 11.75 -3.05
C GLN A 13 5.89 10.55 -2.38
N ALA A 14 6.48 9.64 -3.15
CA ALA A 14 7.24 8.52 -2.62
C ALA A 14 8.38 8.99 -1.70
N HIS A 15 9.15 9.99 -2.14
CA HIS A 15 10.23 10.60 -1.35
C HIS A 15 9.69 11.25 -0.06
N ARG A 16 8.56 11.98 -0.13
CA ARG A 16 7.92 12.58 1.07
C ARG A 16 7.51 11.53 2.12
N TYR A 17 7.03 10.36 1.71
CA TYR A 17 6.73 9.27 2.64
C TYR A 17 7.98 8.71 3.30
N GLY A 18 9.11 8.71 2.58
CA GLY A 18 10.41 8.39 3.14
C GLY A 18 10.88 9.41 4.19
N ASP A 19 10.80 10.69 3.86
CA ASP A 19 11.15 11.80 4.75
C ASP A 19 10.29 11.78 6.03
N ALA A 20 9.01 11.41 5.90
CA ALA A 20 8.11 11.21 7.04
C ALA A 20 8.37 9.94 7.85
N LYS A 21 9.40 9.14 7.49
CA LYS A 21 9.78 7.87 8.13
C LYS A 21 8.65 6.82 8.16
N LEU A 22 7.74 6.89 7.22
CA LEU A 22 6.69 5.89 7.06
C LEU A 22 7.25 4.61 6.42
N MET A 23 8.27 4.74 5.59
CA MET A 23 8.96 3.64 4.93
C MET A 23 10.45 3.73 5.16
N LEU A 24 11.06 2.64 5.55
CA LEU A 24 12.50 2.52 5.80
C LEU A 24 13.10 1.50 4.83
N CYS A 25 14.21 1.86 4.19
CA CYS A 25 14.88 0.98 3.24
C CYS A 25 13.92 0.48 2.14
N SER A 26 13.87 -0.82 1.92
CA SER A 26 13.00 -1.49 0.95
C SER A 26 11.65 -1.93 1.52
N SER A 27 11.29 -1.46 2.73
CA SER A 27 10.02 -1.77 3.35
C SER A 27 8.91 -0.90 2.75
N GLY A 28 7.72 -1.49 2.59
CA GLY A 28 6.57 -0.79 2.05
C GLY A 28 6.56 -0.62 0.54
N ASN A 29 5.46 -0.17 0.04
CA ASN A 29 5.20 0.05 -1.39
C ASN A 29 3.99 0.98 -1.59
N LEU A 30 3.91 1.57 -2.75
CA LEU A 30 2.95 2.61 -3.10
C LEU A 30 2.34 2.32 -4.47
N SER A 31 1.06 2.62 -4.64
CA SER A 31 0.42 2.67 -5.96
C SER A 31 -0.46 3.91 -6.11
N TRP A 32 -0.57 4.40 -7.34
CA TRP A 32 -1.43 5.52 -7.71
C TRP A 32 -2.15 5.23 -9.02
N ARG A 33 -3.49 5.27 -8.99
CA ARG A 33 -4.38 5.13 -10.15
C ARG A 33 -4.33 6.35 -11.06
N ILE A 34 -4.23 6.12 -12.36
CA ILE A 34 -4.39 7.13 -13.42
C ILE A 34 -5.25 6.50 -14.52
N GLY A 35 -6.55 6.74 -14.47
CA GLY A 35 -7.53 6.06 -15.33
C GLY A 35 -7.53 4.54 -15.11
N GLU A 36 -7.34 3.78 -16.18
CA GLU A 36 -7.30 2.30 -16.16
C GLU A 36 -5.92 1.73 -15.79
N GLU A 37 -4.95 2.59 -15.57
CA GLU A 37 -3.58 2.24 -15.25
C GLU A 37 -3.24 2.65 -13.81
N ALA A 38 -2.20 2.03 -13.25
CA ALA A 38 -1.62 2.45 -11.97
C ALA A 38 -0.09 2.49 -12.07
N LEU A 39 0.51 3.53 -11.47
CA LEU A 39 1.91 3.52 -11.09
C LEU A 39 2.07 2.68 -9.82
N VAL A 40 3.05 1.79 -9.81
CA VAL A 40 3.35 0.92 -8.67
C VAL A 40 4.85 0.91 -8.45
N SER A 41 5.31 1.04 -7.21
CA SER A 41 6.74 0.91 -6.90
C SER A 41 7.24 -0.49 -7.26
N GLY A 42 8.41 -0.54 -7.92
CA GLY A 42 9.01 -1.78 -8.38
C GLY A 42 9.50 -2.70 -7.26
N THR A 43 9.60 -3.98 -7.53
CA THR A 43 10.10 -4.94 -6.54
C THR A 43 11.52 -4.62 -6.09
N GLY A 44 11.79 -4.68 -4.77
CA GLY A 44 13.09 -4.41 -4.18
C GLY A 44 13.55 -2.95 -4.28
N SER A 45 12.67 -2.02 -4.65
CA SER A 45 12.99 -0.59 -4.64
C SER A 45 12.91 -0.02 -3.22
N TRP A 46 13.69 1.03 -2.99
CA TRP A 46 13.60 1.86 -1.80
C TRP A 46 12.65 3.02 -2.12
N VAL A 47 11.44 3.00 -1.58
CA VAL A 47 10.45 4.04 -1.83
C VAL A 47 10.97 5.43 -1.42
N PRO A 48 11.70 5.59 -0.29
CA PRO A 48 12.33 6.86 0.08
C PRO A 48 13.31 7.43 -0.97
N ASN A 49 13.83 6.59 -1.84
CA ASN A 49 14.77 6.98 -2.91
C ASN A 49 14.39 6.32 -4.25
N LEU A 50 13.08 6.24 -4.51
CA LEU A 50 12.55 5.59 -5.70
C LEU A 50 13.00 6.33 -6.96
N GLN A 51 13.52 5.58 -7.93
CA GLN A 51 13.95 6.11 -9.22
C GLN A 51 12.93 5.78 -10.30
N LYS A 52 12.87 6.59 -11.34
CA LYS A 52 11.91 6.45 -12.45
C LYS A 52 11.96 5.06 -13.09
N GLU A 53 13.14 4.49 -13.24
CA GLU A 53 13.38 3.17 -13.83
C GLU A 53 12.84 2.01 -12.97
N LYS A 54 12.46 2.31 -11.74
CA LYS A 54 11.84 1.38 -10.78
C LYS A 54 10.34 1.62 -10.61
N VAL A 55 9.72 2.44 -11.44
CA VAL A 55 8.28 2.65 -11.43
C VAL A 55 7.63 1.73 -12.46
N SER A 56 6.81 0.80 -11.99
CA SER A 56 6.02 -0.08 -12.85
C SER A 56 4.71 0.60 -13.24
N ILE A 57 4.34 0.50 -14.52
CA ILE A 57 3.03 0.89 -15.03
C ILE A 57 2.22 -0.39 -15.19
N CYS A 58 1.13 -0.52 -14.44
CA CYS A 58 0.30 -1.72 -14.44
C CYS A 58 -1.11 -1.41 -14.94
N ASN A 59 -1.69 -2.32 -15.72
CA ASN A 59 -3.12 -2.30 -16.00
C ASN A 59 -3.88 -2.77 -14.74
N ILE A 60 -4.86 -1.99 -14.27
CA ILE A 60 -5.58 -2.28 -13.02
C ILE A 60 -6.44 -3.54 -13.18
N ALA A 61 -7.11 -3.71 -14.30
CA ALA A 61 -8.04 -4.83 -14.52
C ALA A 61 -7.30 -6.17 -14.59
N THR A 62 -6.19 -6.24 -15.33
CA THR A 62 -5.45 -7.49 -15.57
C THR A 62 -4.31 -7.73 -14.57
N GLY A 63 -3.82 -6.68 -13.93
CA GLY A 63 -2.65 -6.73 -13.05
C GLY A 63 -1.31 -6.82 -13.80
N THR A 64 -1.31 -6.73 -15.14
CA THR A 64 -0.10 -6.91 -15.95
C THR A 64 0.73 -5.63 -16.03
N PRO A 65 2.07 -5.70 -15.84
CA PRO A 65 2.96 -4.57 -16.09
C PRO A 65 3.07 -4.30 -17.60
N GLN A 66 3.07 -3.02 -17.98
CA GLN A 66 3.04 -2.58 -19.38
C GLN A 66 4.36 -1.95 -19.85
N ASN A 67 5.26 -1.60 -18.93
CA ASN A 67 6.53 -0.94 -19.23
C ASN A 67 7.76 -1.82 -18.98
N GLY A 68 7.58 -3.14 -18.78
CA GLY A 68 8.67 -4.08 -18.54
C GLY A 68 9.28 -4.02 -17.13
N VAL A 69 8.86 -3.09 -16.30
CA VAL A 69 9.32 -3.00 -14.90
C VAL A 69 8.48 -3.93 -14.03
N LYS A 70 9.14 -4.84 -13.30
CA LYS A 70 8.46 -5.75 -12.38
C LYS A 70 7.93 -4.98 -11.16
N PRO A 71 6.61 -4.96 -10.91
CA PRO A 71 6.04 -4.29 -9.75
C PRO A 71 6.41 -4.98 -8.45
N SER A 72 6.13 -4.33 -7.31
CA SER A 72 6.23 -4.94 -5.99
C SER A 72 5.58 -6.32 -5.96
N MET A 73 6.14 -7.24 -5.18
CA MET A 73 5.53 -8.56 -4.96
C MET A 73 4.13 -8.47 -4.34
N GLU A 74 3.78 -7.34 -3.77
CA GLU A 74 2.49 -7.05 -3.14
C GLU A 74 1.53 -6.26 -4.06
N SER A 75 1.93 -5.99 -5.29
CA SER A 75 1.09 -5.31 -6.29
C SER A 75 -0.29 -5.94 -6.47
N THR A 76 -0.42 -7.24 -6.18
CA THR A 76 -1.69 -7.97 -6.28
C THR A 76 -2.77 -7.39 -5.37
N PHE A 77 -2.46 -7.04 -4.11
CA PHE A 77 -3.46 -6.39 -3.27
C PHE A 77 -3.62 -4.90 -3.61
N HIS A 78 -2.56 -4.19 -4.01
CA HIS A 78 -2.69 -2.81 -4.47
C HIS A 78 -3.69 -2.70 -5.62
N LEU A 79 -3.44 -3.45 -6.69
CA LEU A 79 -4.31 -3.45 -7.86
C LEU A 79 -5.69 -4.05 -7.57
N GLY A 80 -5.76 -5.00 -6.64
CA GLY A 80 -7.01 -5.56 -6.15
C GLY A 80 -7.87 -4.51 -5.44
N ILE A 81 -7.30 -3.74 -4.52
CA ILE A 81 -8.00 -2.63 -3.84
C ILE A 81 -8.47 -1.60 -4.88
N LEU A 82 -7.56 -1.15 -5.75
CA LEU A 82 -7.92 -0.20 -6.80
C LEU A 82 -9.04 -0.71 -7.71
N ARG A 83 -9.16 -2.01 -7.94
CA ARG A 83 -10.21 -2.63 -8.75
C ARG A 83 -11.56 -2.64 -8.03
N GLU A 84 -11.57 -3.05 -6.77
CA GLU A 84 -12.79 -3.15 -5.95
C GLU A 84 -13.29 -1.80 -5.44
N ARG A 85 -12.40 -0.79 -5.35
CA ARG A 85 -12.69 0.55 -4.83
C ARG A 85 -12.40 1.61 -5.89
N PRO A 86 -13.35 1.88 -6.80
CA PRO A 86 -13.17 2.90 -7.84
C PRO A 86 -13.06 4.34 -7.29
N ASP A 87 -13.47 4.56 -6.07
CA ASP A 87 -13.32 5.80 -5.30
C ASP A 87 -11.89 6.01 -4.76
N VAL A 88 -11.06 4.96 -4.71
CA VAL A 88 -9.68 5.00 -4.21
C VAL A 88 -8.71 5.24 -5.36
N ASN A 89 -7.80 6.19 -5.19
CA ASN A 89 -6.77 6.51 -6.17
C ASN A 89 -5.35 6.12 -5.73
N VAL A 90 -5.09 6.05 -4.43
CA VAL A 90 -3.77 5.74 -3.87
C VAL A 90 -3.90 4.59 -2.88
N VAL A 91 -2.94 3.64 -2.92
CA VAL A 91 -2.81 2.63 -1.88
C VAL A 91 -1.38 2.66 -1.37
N LEU A 92 -1.24 2.76 -0.06
CA LEU A 92 0.01 2.83 0.66
C LEU A 92 0.14 1.62 1.60
N HIS A 93 1.16 0.80 1.39
CA HIS A 93 1.62 -0.16 2.39
C HIS A 93 2.91 0.38 3.00
N PHE A 94 2.95 0.48 4.32
CA PHE A 94 4.08 1.09 5.02
C PHE A 94 4.44 0.32 6.28
N GLN A 95 5.67 0.51 6.75
CA GLN A 95 6.19 -0.16 7.93
C GLN A 95 6.80 0.89 8.88
N SER A 96 5.95 1.86 9.27
CA SER A 96 6.36 2.82 10.30
C SER A 96 6.63 2.11 11.62
N GLU A 97 7.57 2.64 12.38
CA GLU A 97 8.12 2.01 13.58
C GLU A 97 7.03 1.54 14.57
N TYR A 98 6.14 2.44 14.98
CA TYR A 98 5.11 2.12 15.96
C TYR A 98 4.02 1.19 15.42
N ALA A 99 3.54 1.40 14.20
CA ALA A 99 2.51 0.55 13.63
C ALA A 99 3.03 -0.88 13.39
N THR A 100 4.29 -1.01 12.98
CA THR A 100 4.94 -2.31 12.85
C THR A 100 5.12 -2.98 14.22
N ALA A 101 5.56 -2.24 15.24
CA ALA A 101 5.66 -2.78 16.60
C ALA A 101 4.32 -3.31 17.11
N VAL A 102 3.23 -2.54 16.94
CA VAL A 102 1.88 -2.98 17.31
C VAL A 102 1.47 -4.23 16.51
N SER A 103 1.80 -4.31 15.22
CA SER A 103 1.51 -5.48 14.40
C SER A 103 2.16 -6.77 14.91
N CYS A 104 3.30 -6.65 15.63
CA CYS A 104 4.06 -7.76 16.19
C CYS A 104 3.65 -8.14 17.62
N MET A 105 2.77 -7.38 18.28
CA MET A 105 2.32 -7.70 19.62
C MET A 105 1.54 -9.02 19.66
N LYS A 106 1.77 -9.83 20.70
CA LYS A 106 0.99 -11.05 20.95
C LYS A 106 -0.47 -10.72 21.25
N ASN A 107 -0.68 -9.74 22.14
CA ASN A 107 -1.99 -9.24 22.51
C ASN A 107 -2.17 -7.84 21.86
N LYS A 108 -2.74 -7.81 20.67
CA LYS A 108 -3.03 -6.57 19.97
C LYS A 108 -4.23 -5.86 20.60
N PRO A 109 -4.30 -4.51 20.54
CA PRO A 109 -5.51 -3.79 20.91
C PRO A 109 -6.73 -4.29 20.14
N SER A 110 -7.87 -4.39 20.80
CA SER A 110 -9.14 -4.74 20.15
C SER A 110 -9.71 -3.58 19.33
N ASN A 111 -9.21 -2.37 19.61
CA ASN A 111 -9.65 -1.15 18.95
C ASN A 111 -8.48 -0.14 18.93
N PHE A 112 -8.39 0.63 17.86
CA PHE A 112 -7.35 1.62 17.64
C PHE A 112 -7.85 3.06 17.79
N ASN A 113 -9.08 3.29 18.22
CA ASN A 113 -9.69 4.62 18.39
C ASN A 113 -9.16 5.32 19.66
N VAL A 114 -7.84 5.51 19.70
CA VAL A 114 -7.14 6.11 20.84
C VAL A 114 -7.05 7.64 20.76
N THR A 115 -7.35 8.21 19.59
CA THR A 115 -7.49 9.65 19.37
C THR A 115 -8.75 9.93 18.57
N ALA A 116 -9.28 11.16 18.64
CA ALA A 116 -10.49 11.55 17.94
C ALA A 116 -10.33 11.52 16.40
N GLU A 117 -9.10 11.69 15.90
CA GLU A 117 -8.78 11.74 14.48
C GLU A 117 -8.92 10.38 13.81
N ILE A 118 -8.62 9.29 14.51
CA ILE A 118 -8.64 7.94 13.92
C ILE A 118 -10.02 7.59 13.38
N PRO A 119 -11.12 7.62 14.16
CA PRO A 119 -12.44 7.29 13.63
C PRO A 119 -12.95 8.30 12.58
N CYS A 120 -12.46 9.55 12.58
CA CYS A 120 -12.86 10.57 11.63
C CYS A 120 -12.14 10.45 10.27
N HIS A 121 -10.85 10.10 10.27
CA HIS A 121 -10.02 10.15 9.07
C HIS A 121 -9.55 8.78 8.58
N VAL A 122 -9.31 7.83 9.47
CA VAL A 122 -8.86 6.48 9.12
C VAL A 122 -10.05 5.52 9.00
N GLY A 123 -11.03 5.68 9.88
CA GLY A 123 -12.21 4.83 9.95
C GLY A 123 -12.47 4.31 11.36
N LYS A 124 -13.70 3.89 11.62
CA LYS A 124 -14.13 3.43 12.94
C LYS A 124 -13.45 2.13 13.37
N GLU A 125 -13.07 1.32 12.39
CA GLU A 125 -12.43 0.02 12.61
C GLU A 125 -11.21 -0.11 11.71
N ILE A 126 -10.14 -0.68 12.25
CA ILE A 126 -8.94 -1.09 11.53
C ILE A 126 -8.81 -2.61 11.73
N PRO A 127 -9.27 -3.42 10.79
CA PRO A 127 -9.19 -4.89 10.90
C PRO A 127 -7.74 -5.35 11.02
N ILE A 128 -7.53 -6.38 11.85
CA ILE A 128 -6.25 -7.06 11.98
C ILE A 128 -6.28 -8.30 11.10
N ILE A 129 -5.50 -8.29 10.03
CA ILE A 129 -5.36 -9.42 9.12
C ILE A 129 -4.40 -10.45 9.74
N PRO A 130 -4.77 -11.73 9.83
CA PRO A 130 -3.87 -12.78 10.28
C PRO A 130 -2.57 -12.82 9.46
N TYR A 131 -1.53 -13.43 10.02
CA TYR A 131 -0.28 -13.57 9.30
C TYR A 131 -0.44 -14.43 8.04
N TYR A 132 -0.03 -13.88 6.93
CA TYR A 132 0.17 -14.57 5.66
C TYR A 132 1.57 -14.23 5.13
N ARG A 133 2.13 -15.12 4.33
CA ARG A 133 3.41 -14.86 3.66
C ARG A 133 3.29 -13.61 2.77
N PRO A 134 4.21 -12.64 2.91
CA PRO A 134 4.26 -11.47 2.03
C PRO A 134 4.24 -11.84 0.54
N GLY A 135 3.46 -11.13 -0.26
CA GLY A 135 3.29 -11.38 -1.68
C GLY A 135 2.44 -12.62 -2.03
N SER A 136 1.89 -13.33 -1.04
CA SER A 136 1.06 -14.52 -1.33
C SER A 136 -0.35 -14.13 -1.83
N PRO A 137 -0.97 -14.98 -2.67
CA PRO A 137 -2.37 -14.79 -3.07
C PRO A 137 -3.34 -14.76 -1.90
N ALA A 138 -3.04 -15.51 -0.83
CA ALA A 138 -3.86 -15.54 0.39
C ALA A 138 -3.84 -14.19 1.12
N LEU A 139 -2.65 -13.55 1.25
CA LEU A 139 -2.53 -12.20 1.79
C LEU A 139 -3.34 -11.22 0.94
N ALA A 140 -3.13 -11.23 -0.37
CA ALA A 140 -3.81 -10.31 -1.28
C ALA A 140 -5.33 -10.42 -1.18
N LYS A 141 -5.87 -11.66 -1.15
CA LYS A 141 -7.30 -11.90 -0.98
C LYS A 141 -7.83 -11.33 0.33
N ALA A 142 -7.15 -11.60 1.45
CA ALA A 142 -7.57 -11.15 2.77
C ALA A 142 -7.56 -9.63 2.88
N VAL A 143 -6.51 -8.97 2.35
CA VAL A 143 -6.39 -7.51 2.36
C VAL A 143 -7.48 -6.87 1.49
N VAL A 144 -7.65 -7.33 0.25
CA VAL A 144 -8.66 -6.78 -0.67
C VAL A 144 -10.06 -6.92 -0.09
N GLU A 145 -10.39 -8.08 0.48
CA GLU A 145 -11.72 -8.29 1.08
C GLU A 145 -11.99 -7.33 2.24
N ALA A 146 -11.04 -7.18 3.15
CA ALA A 146 -11.19 -6.25 4.27
C ALA A 146 -11.26 -4.78 3.81
N MET A 147 -10.48 -4.40 2.79
CA MET A 147 -10.43 -3.02 2.28
C MET A 147 -11.66 -2.62 1.44
N LYS A 148 -12.60 -3.52 1.17
CA LYS A 148 -13.90 -3.16 0.60
C LYS A 148 -14.71 -2.27 1.54
N GLU A 149 -14.64 -2.53 2.84
CA GLU A 149 -15.42 -1.86 3.87
C GLU A 149 -14.60 -0.95 4.78
N HIS A 150 -13.26 -1.04 4.72
CA HIS A 150 -12.35 -0.31 5.61
C HIS A 150 -11.30 0.48 4.84
N ASN A 151 -10.90 1.62 5.41
CA ASN A 151 -9.89 2.52 4.81
C ASN A 151 -8.46 2.12 5.15
N SER A 152 -8.30 1.28 6.17
CA SER A 152 -7.00 0.79 6.65
C SER A 152 -7.13 -0.59 7.26
N VAL A 153 -6.08 -1.40 7.14
CA VAL A 153 -5.94 -2.69 7.81
C VAL A 153 -4.55 -2.82 8.41
N LEU A 154 -4.40 -3.59 9.48
CA LEU A 154 -3.12 -3.93 10.09
C LEU A 154 -2.77 -5.38 9.80
N LEU A 155 -1.67 -5.62 9.08
CA LEU A 155 -1.18 -6.96 8.78
C LEU A 155 -0.35 -7.48 9.97
N THR A 156 -0.71 -8.63 10.53
CA THR A 156 0.01 -9.25 11.65
C THR A 156 1.47 -9.52 11.27
N ASN A 157 2.41 -9.08 12.15
CA ASN A 157 3.87 -9.18 11.99
C ASN A 157 4.39 -8.54 10.69
N HIS A 158 3.74 -7.46 10.22
CA HIS A 158 4.11 -6.88 8.93
C HIS A 158 3.99 -5.35 8.97
N GLY A 159 2.79 -4.80 8.95
CA GLY A 159 2.54 -3.36 8.95
C GLY A 159 1.16 -3.03 8.39
N PRO A 160 0.78 -1.75 8.32
CA PRO A 160 -0.52 -1.33 7.81
C PRO A 160 -0.57 -1.22 6.28
N VAL A 161 -1.79 -1.36 5.75
CA VAL A 161 -2.17 -0.95 4.39
C VAL A 161 -3.30 0.07 4.53
N SER A 162 -3.19 1.21 3.84
CA SER A 162 -4.18 2.28 3.83
C SER A 162 -4.36 2.87 2.43
N TYR A 163 -5.45 3.61 2.22
CA TYR A 163 -5.66 4.44 1.04
C TYR A 163 -6.09 5.85 1.43
#